data_6ac908d8e209fe40433bc0aa6f437feb
#
_entry.id   6ac908d8e209fe40433bc0aa6f437feb
#
_cell.length_a   1.000
_cell.length_b   1.000
_cell.length_c   1.000
_cell.angle_alpha   90.00
_cell.angle_beta   90.00
_cell.angle_gamma   90.00
#
_symmetry.space_group_name_H-M   'P 1'
#
loop_
_entity.id
_entity.type
_entity.pdbx_description
1 polymer ?
#
loop_
_entity_poly.entity_id
_entity_poly.type
_entity_poly.pdbx_seq_one_letter_code
_entity_poly.pdbx_strand_id
1 'polypeptide(L)'
;MEKELLKVFDSEGTLKGTVSRAEVHKRGLWHETFHCWFLSKEDGRIFIHFQLRSPDKKDFANMLDITAAGHLSSDESVKDGVREIKEELGISLTLNDLIYTGPVQDEIIIDDFIDKELCHVFIYKIPENTTPDYVFIDDEVSDIFKIELPVFEKLWTEEIYSININGKMINRDNFVPHENSYINFVMKSIKQYAL
;
A
#
# COMPACT_ATOMS: atom_id res chain seq x y z
N MET A 1 -7.60 17.15 -7.12
CA MET A 1 -6.85 16.08 -7.83
C MET A 1 -6.08 16.59 -9.06
N GLU A 2 -6.65 17.32 -10.02
CA GLU A 2 -5.87 17.80 -11.20
C GLU A 2 -4.79 18.86 -10.91
N LYS A 3 -4.73 19.41 -9.70
CA LYS A 3 -3.75 20.44 -9.30
C LYS A 3 -2.67 19.95 -8.34
N GLU A 4 -2.71 18.67 -7.96
CA GLU A 4 -1.72 18.09 -7.07
C GLU A 4 -0.35 18.04 -7.78
N LEU A 5 0.64 18.64 -7.14
CA LEU A 5 2.02 18.64 -7.64
C LEU A 5 2.84 17.62 -6.85
N LEU A 6 3.57 16.78 -7.58
CA LEU A 6 4.44 15.76 -7.00
C LEU A 6 5.91 16.07 -7.32
N LYS A 7 6.80 15.76 -6.41
CA LYS A 7 8.23 15.73 -6.67
C LYS A 7 8.53 14.57 -7.63
N VAL A 8 9.37 14.81 -8.62
CA VAL A 8 9.79 13.77 -9.55
C VAL A 8 11.30 13.56 -9.49
N PHE A 9 11.70 12.32 -9.69
CA PHE A 9 13.05 11.83 -9.50
C PHE A 9 13.53 11.08 -10.74
N ASP A 10 14.85 10.85 -10.83
CA ASP A 10 15.39 9.84 -11.73
C ASP A 10 15.41 8.45 -11.05
N SER A 11 15.83 7.43 -11.80
CA SER A 11 15.94 6.06 -11.31
C SER A 11 16.94 5.88 -10.16
N GLU A 12 17.83 6.85 -9.94
CA GLU A 12 18.82 6.87 -8.86
C GLU A 12 18.31 7.63 -7.62
N GLY A 13 17.06 8.12 -7.66
CA GLY A 13 16.43 8.88 -6.57
C GLY A 13 16.87 10.35 -6.48
N THR A 14 17.47 10.89 -7.55
CA THR A 14 17.84 12.31 -7.60
C THR A 14 16.64 13.15 -8.01
N LEU A 15 16.29 14.18 -7.20
CA LEU A 15 15.20 15.10 -7.49
C LEU A 15 15.43 15.84 -8.82
N LYS A 16 14.42 15.82 -9.69
CA LYS A 16 14.44 16.48 -11.02
C LYS A 16 13.50 17.68 -11.11
N GLY A 17 12.60 17.83 -10.17
CA GLY A 17 11.66 18.94 -10.15
C GLY A 17 10.28 18.53 -9.61
N THR A 18 9.27 19.30 -10.03
CA THR A 18 7.89 19.11 -9.59
C THR A 18 6.97 19.23 -10.80
N VAL A 19 6.04 18.26 -10.94
CA VAL A 19 5.03 18.25 -12.02
C VAL A 19 3.67 17.82 -11.49
N SER A 20 2.61 18.03 -12.25
CA SER A 20 1.29 17.58 -11.84
C SER A 20 1.19 16.05 -11.81
N ARG A 21 0.37 15.52 -10.90
CA ARG A 21 0.09 14.08 -10.78
C ARG A 21 -0.30 13.47 -12.14
N ALA A 22 -1.15 14.16 -12.91
CA ALA A 22 -1.57 13.69 -14.24
C ALA A 22 -0.38 13.53 -15.21
N GLU A 23 0.58 14.46 -15.16
CA GLU A 23 1.78 14.40 -16.00
C GLU A 23 2.77 13.34 -15.51
N VAL A 24 2.85 13.10 -14.19
CA VAL A 24 3.66 12.03 -13.59
C VAL A 24 3.27 10.68 -14.18
N HIS A 25 2.01 10.30 -14.08
CA HIS A 25 1.52 8.98 -14.55
C HIS A 25 1.53 8.91 -16.10
N LYS A 26 1.19 10.01 -16.80
CA LYS A 26 1.25 10.04 -18.26
C LYS A 26 2.65 9.79 -18.80
N ARG A 27 3.69 10.25 -18.11
CA ARG A 27 5.10 10.13 -18.54
C ARG A 27 5.84 8.99 -17.85
N GLY A 28 5.22 8.34 -16.85
CA GLY A 28 5.87 7.32 -16.03
C GLY A 28 7.10 7.88 -15.30
N LEU A 29 6.92 8.99 -14.58
CA LEU A 29 8.00 9.60 -13.80
C LEU A 29 8.05 9.02 -12.38
N TRP A 30 9.26 8.75 -11.90
CA TRP A 30 9.45 8.35 -10.50
C TRP A 30 9.00 9.45 -9.55
N HIS A 31 8.18 9.09 -8.56
CA HIS A 31 7.66 10.00 -7.53
C HIS A 31 7.55 9.29 -6.19
N GLU A 32 7.48 10.05 -5.12
CA GLU A 32 7.42 9.50 -3.76
C GLU A 32 6.00 9.15 -3.34
N THR A 33 5.88 8.01 -2.65
CA THR A 33 4.64 7.54 -2.04
C THR A 33 4.87 7.10 -0.59
N PHE A 34 3.82 7.17 0.21
CA PHE A 34 3.76 6.63 1.56
C PHE A 34 2.96 5.33 1.53
N HIS A 35 3.54 4.22 2.00
CA HIS A 35 2.89 2.91 2.09
C HIS A 35 2.90 2.41 3.52
N CYS A 36 1.74 2.07 4.07
CA CYS A 36 1.63 1.55 5.43
C CYS A 36 0.88 0.21 5.45
N TRP A 37 1.57 -0.83 5.89
CA TRP A 37 1.04 -2.17 6.05
C TRP A 37 0.60 -2.40 7.49
N PHE A 38 -0.68 -2.70 7.71
CA PHE A 38 -1.20 -3.03 9.04
C PHE A 38 -1.12 -4.53 9.28
N LEU A 39 -0.65 -4.87 10.48
CA LEU A 39 -0.50 -6.25 10.91
C LEU A 39 -1.25 -6.47 12.22
N SER A 40 -2.05 -7.53 12.29
CA SER A 40 -2.59 -8.04 13.55
C SER A 40 -1.96 -9.39 13.92
N LYS A 41 -1.91 -9.67 15.21
CA LYS A 41 -1.50 -10.97 15.74
C LYS A 41 -2.68 -11.59 16.49
N GLU A 42 -3.14 -12.74 16.00
CA GLU A 42 -4.30 -13.47 16.54
C GLU A 42 -3.90 -14.94 16.76
N ASP A 43 -3.99 -15.43 17.99
CA ASP A 43 -3.60 -16.81 18.37
C ASP A 43 -2.18 -17.21 17.89
N GLY A 44 -1.23 -16.26 17.96
CA GLY A 44 0.15 -16.46 17.53
C GLY A 44 0.36 -16.42 16.02
N ARG A 45 -0.70 -16.22 15.22
CA ARG A 45 -0.65 -16.05 13.75
C ARG A 45 -0.63 -14.59 13.39
N ILE A 46 0.10 -14.25 12.32
CA ILE A 46 0.21 -12.88 11.80
C ILE A 46 -0.70 -12.75 10.58
N PHE A 47 -1.52 -11.71 10.59
CA PHE A 47 -2.40 -11.35 9.50
C PHE A 47 -1.98 -9.98 8.92
N ILE A 48 -1.97 -9.90 7.59
CA ILE A 48 -1.82 -8.65 6.85
C ILE A 48 -3.22 -8.14 6.53
N HIS A 49 -3.44 -6.84 6.74
CA HIS A 49 -4.68 -6.19 6.37
C HIS A 49 -4.51 -5.55 4.99
N PHE A 50 -5.36 -5.90 4.06
CA PHE A 50 -5.41 -5.34 2.70
C PHE A 50 -6.64 -4.46 2.57
N GLN A 51 -6.50 -3.25 2.03
CA GLN A 51 -7.67 -2.49 1.62
C GLN A 51 -8.30 -3.12 0.35
N LEU A 52 -9.62 -3.10 0.27
CA LEU A 52 -10.34 -3.28 -0.98
C LEU A 52 -10.59 -1.90 -1.57
N ARG A 53 -9.96 -1.61 -2.68
CA ARG A 53 -10.12 -0.34 -3.40
C ARG A 53 -11.57 -0.17 -3.83
N SER A 54 -12.07 1.06 -3.70
CA SER A 54 -13.44 1.40 -4.11
C SER A 54 -13.71 1.08 -5.58
N PRO A 55 -14.95 0.68 -5.94
CA PRO A 55 -15.33 0.50 -7.34
C PRO A 55 -15.28 1.81 -8.17
N ASP A 56 -15.27 2.97 -7.50
CA ASP A 56 -15.22 4.28 -8.14
C ASP A 56 -13.79 4.78 -8.42
N LYS A 57 -12.77 4.04 -7.97
CA LYS A 57 -11.37 4.35 -8.30
C LYS A 57 -11.12 4.18 -9.80
N LYS A 58 -10.42 5.13 -10.39
CA LYS A 58 -10.07 5.11 -11.81
C LYS A 58 -9.17 3.91 -12.17
N ASP A 59 -8.18 3.65 -11.30
CA ASP A 59 -7.18 2.63 -11.51
C ASP A 59 -7.32 1.54 -10.43
N PHE A 60 -7.26 0.28 -10.83
CA PHE A 60 -7.33 -0.90 -9.96
C PHE A 60 -8.58 -0.96 -9.06
N ALA A 61 -9.75 -0.56 -9.59
CA ALA A 61 -11.03 -0.65 -8.88
C ALA A 61 -11.34 -2.09 -8.45
N ASN A 62 -11.87 -2.27 -7.23
CA ASN A 62 -12.22 -3.58 -6.64
C ASN A 62 -11.03 -4.53 -6.45
N MET A 63 -9.79 -4.07 -6.47
CA MET A 63 -8.62 -4.87 -6.18
C MET A 63 -8.17 -4.68 -4.73
N LEU A 64 -7.51 -5.70 -4.19
CA LEU A 64 -6.85 -5.65 -2.88
C LEU A 64 -5.50 -4.95 -3.01
N ASP A 65 -5.20 -4.09 -2.05
CA ASP A 65 -4.02 -3.25 -2.08
C ASP A 65 -3.41 -3.09 -0.68
N ILE A 66 -2.32 -2.33 -0.58
CA ILE A 66 -1.67 -1.90 0.65
C ILE A 66 -2.73 -1.35 1.61
N THR A 67 -2.58 -1.56 2.91
CA THR A 67 -3.61 -1.17 3.89
C THR A 67 -3.95 0.31 3.82
N ALA A 68 -2.93 1.19 3.73
CA ALA A 68 -3.08 2.61 3.45
C ALA A 68 -1.90 3.09 2.60
N ALA A 69 -2.18 3.84 1.53
CA ALA A 69 -1.15 4.32 0.63
C ALA A 69 -1.57 5.60 -0.10
N GLY A 70 -0.62 6.53 -0.27
CA GLY A 70 -0.88 7.73 -1.04
C GLY A 70 0.37 8.47 -1.49
N HIS A 71 0.18 9.42 -2.40
CA HIS A 71 1.24 10.25 -2.93
C HIS A 71 1.70 11.29 -1.91
N LEU A 72 2.98 11.61 -1.96
CA LEU A 72 3.53 12.76 -1.23
C LEU A 72 3.50 13.99 -2.13
N SER A 73 2.71 14.99 -1.76
CA SER A 73 2.67 16.27 -2.45
C SER A 73 4.02 16.97 -2.43
N SER A 74 4.24 17.88 -3.36
CA SER A 74 5.56 18.53 -3.54
C SER A 74 6.07 19.32 -2.34
N ASP A 75 5.18 19.77 -1.46
CA ASP A 75 5.48 20.48 -0.21
C ASP A 75 5.50 19.55 1.02
N GLU A 76 5.17 18.28 0.84
CA GLU A 76 5.20 17.27 1.90
C GLU A 76 6.56 16.60 2.02
N SER A 77 6.81 16.10 3.20
CA SER A 77 7.88 15.16 3.53
C SER A 77 7.29 13.76 3.79
N VAL A 78 8.12 12.75 3.85
CA VAL A 78 7.70 11.37 4.18
C VAL A 78 6.88 11.30 5.48
N LYS A 79 7.15 12.22 6.43
CA LYS A 79 6.44 12.27 7.72
C LYS A 79 4.98 12.69 7.58
N ASP A 80 4.69 13.50 6.59
CA ASP A 80 3.34 14.03 6.38
C ASP A 80 2.42 12.95 5.78
N GLY A 81 3.00 11.94 5.11
CA GLY A 81 2.25 10.80 4.55
C GLY A 81 1.43 10.00 5.57
N VAL A 82 1.72 10.10 6.88
CA VAL A 82 0.91 9.45 7.92
C VAL A 82 -0.56 9.89 7.89
N ARG A 83 -0.89 11.03 7.28
CA ARG A 83 -2.26 11.52 7.09
C ARG A 83 -3.13 10.55 6.29
N GLU A 84 -2.53 9.84 5.30
CA GLU A 84 -3.25 8.88 4.45
C GLU A 84 -3.99 7.82 5.29
N ILE A 85 -3.39 7.38 6.40
CA ILE A 85 -4.02 6.41 7.29
C ILE A 85 -5.34 6.95 7.85
N LYS A 86 -5.37 8.24 8.19
CA LYS A 86 -6.59 8.88 8.71
C LYS A 86 -7.59 9.16 7.60
N GLU A 87 -7.12 9.60 6.45
CA GLU A 87 -7.95 9.96 5.31
C GLU A 87 -8.66 8.71 4.76
N GLU A 88 -7.93 7.63 4.51
CA GLU A 88 -8.48 6.39 3.96
C GLU A 88 -9.21 5.51 4.99
N LEU A 89 -8.67 5.42 6.22
CA LEU A 89 -9.12 4.41 7.20
C LEU A 89 -9.79 5.00 8.46
N GLY A 90 -9.78 6.33 8.63
CA GLY A 90 -10.31 6.99 9.82
C GLY A 90 -9.46 6.81 11.09
N ILE A 91 -8.32 6.15 11.00
CA ILE A 91 -7.45 5.84 12.14
C ILE A 91 -6.38 6.92 12.31
N SER A 92 -6.32 7.53 13.49
CA SER A 92 -5.32 8.55 13.80
C SER A 92 -4.08 7.91 14.42
N LEU A 93 -2.97 7.94 13.69
CA LEU A 93 -1.65 7.49 14.14
C LEU A 93 -0.63 8.61 13.99
N THR A 94 0.50 8.43 14.65
CA THR A 94 1.70 9.25 14.49
C THR A 94 2.85 8.39 13.94
N LEU A 95 3.91 9.03 13.45
CA LEU A 95 5.09 8.27 12.99
C LEU A 95 5.73 7.41 14.09
N ASN A 96 5.57 7.79 15.36
CA ASN A 96 6.10 7.01 16.47
C ASN A 96 5.38 5.67 16.66
N ASP A 97 4.17 5.54 16.11
CA ASP A 97 3.39 4.31 16.13
C ASP A 97 3.80 3.35 15.01
N LEU A 98 4.59 3.83 14.05
CA LEU A 98 4.96 3.12 12.83
C LEU A 98 6.42 2.67 12.86
N ILE A 99 6.68 1.54 12.23
CA ILE A 99 8.03 1.02 11.99
C ILE A 99 8.40 1.35 10.55
N TYR A 100 9.36 2.24 10.35
CA TYR A 100 9.91 2.51 9.02
C TYR A 100 10.83 1.37 8.59
N THR A 101 10.55 0.76 7.43
CA THR A 101 11.32 -0.38 6.92
C THR A 101 12.34 0.01 5.84
N GLY A 102 12.18 1.18 5.26
CA GLY A 102 13.07 1.74 4.24
C GLY A 102 12.35 2.09 2.94
N PRO A 103 13.06 2.72 1.99
CA PRO A 103 12.53 2.98 0.66
C PRO A 103 12.70 1.74 -0.22
N VAL A 104 11.74 1.55 -1.13
CA VAL A 104 11.81 0.53 -2.18
C VAL A 104 11.15 1.06 -3.44
N GLN A 105 11.64 0.67 -4.59
CA GLN A 105 11.01 1.00 -5.88
C GLN A 105 9.89 0.01 -6.18
N ASP A 106 8.80 0.51 -6.74
CA ASP A 106 7.75 -0.27 -7.36
C ASP A 106 7.40 0.31 -8.72
N GLU A 107 7.18 -0.53 -9.71
CA GLU A 107 6.88 -0.12 -11.07
C GLU A 107 5.73 -0.95 -11.64
N ILE A 108 4.60 -0.31 -11.92
CA ILE A 108 3.44 -0.96 -12.52
C ILE A 108 3.28 -0.42 -13.93
N ILE A 109 3.39 -1.31 -14.92
CA ILE A 109 3.19 -0.97 -16.33
C ILE A 109 2.12 -1.90 -16.90
N ILE A 110 0.97 -1.34 -17.27
CA ILE A 110 -0.14 -2.06 -17.89
C ILE A 110 -0.69 -1.20 -19.02
N ASP A 111 -0.53 -1.67 -20.26
CA ASP A 111 -0.90 -0.93 -21.46
C ASP A 111 -0.31 0.49 -21.47
N ASP A 112 -1.15 1.53 -21.47
CA ASP A 112 -0.74 2.93 -21.41
C ASP A 112 -0.60 3.49 -20.00
N PHE A 113 -0.89 2.68 -18.96
CA PHE A 113 -0.74 3.08 -17.56
C PHE A 113 0.68 2.80 -17.10
N ILE A 114 1.36 3.82 -16.60
CA ILE A 114 2.72 3.70 -16.06
C ILE A 114 2.74 4.38 -14.69
N ASP A 115 3.01 3.59 -13.66
CA ASP A 115 3.20 4.08 -12.30
C ASP A 115 4.58 3.67 -11.79
N LYS A 116 5.39 4.64 -11.35
CA LYS A 116 6.77 4.43 -10.88
C LYS A 116 6.97 5.12 -9.56
N GLU A 117 7.03 4.34 -8.52
CA GLU A 117 7.01 4.84 -7.16
C GLU A 117 8.33 4.60 -6.41
N LEU A 118 8.78 5.60 -5.69
CA LEU A 118 9.75 5.50 -4.61
C LEU A 118 8.96 5.36 -3.30
N CYS A 119 8.63 4.12 -2.96
CA CYS A 119 7.71 3.80 -1.86
C CYS A 119 8.43 3.89 -0.52
N HIS A 120 7.99 4.78 0.37
CA HIS A 120 8.41 4.81 1.77
C HIS A 120 7.53 3.84 2.57
N VAL A 121 8.06 2.67 2.88
CA VAL A 121 7.28 1.57 3.47
C VAL A 121 7.34 1.58 4.99
N PHE A 122 6.16 1.56 5.59
CA PHE A 122 5.94 1.50 7.03
C PHE A 122 5.12 0.27 7.42
N ILE A 123 5.29 -0.18 8.64
CA ILE A 123 4.48 -1.22 9.27
C ILE A 123 3.82 -0.64 10.52
N TYR A 124 2.51 -0.82 10.65
CA TYR A 124 1.78 -0.61 11.88
C TYR A 124 1.41 -1.96 12.50
N LYS A 125 1.84 -2.17 13.74
CA LYS A 125 1.45 -3.34 14.52
C LYS A 125 0.23 -2.99 15.35
N ILE A 126 -0.92 -3.51 14.96
CA ILE A 126 -2.14 -3.36 15.72
C ILE A 126 -1.91 -3.96 17.11
N PRO A 127 -2.19 -3.24 18.22
CA PRO A 127 -2.01 -3.76 19.56
C PRO A 127 -2.79 -5.05 19.76
N GLU A 128 -2.18 -6.04 20.45
CA GLU A 128 -2.84 -7.32 20.74
C GLU A 128 -4.18 -7.09 21.47
N ASN A 129 -5.17 -7.91 21.15
CA ASN A 129 -6.53 -7.83 21.69
C ASN A 129 -7.29 -6.54 21.35
N THR A 130 -6.86 -5.83 20.31
CA THR A 130 -7.62 -4.70 19.76
C THR A 130 -8.10 -5.04 18.35
N THR A 131 -9.29 -4.52 18.01
CA THR A 131 -9.81 -4.57 16.63
C THR A 131 -9.88 -3.13 16.15
N PRO A 132 -9.19 -2.79 15.05
CA PRO A 132 -9.30 -1.45 14.49
C PRO A 132 -10.74 -1.13 14.09
N ASP A 133 -11.20 0.05 14.43
CA ASP A 133 -12.48 0.59 13.97
C ASP A 133 -12.22 1.37 12.68
N TYR A 134 -12.29 0.67 11.54
CA TYR A 134 -12.08 1.26 10.23
C TYR A 134 -13.28 2.11 9.84
N VAL A 135 -13.04 3.39 9.53
CA VAL A 135 -14.03 4.33 9.04
C VAL A 135 -13.56 4.89 7.70
N PHE A 136 -14.16 4.45 6.62
CA PHE A 136 -13.83 4.91 5.27
C PHE A 136 -14.47 6.27 5.03
N ILE A 137 -13.66 7.32 4.93
CA ILE A 137 -14.13 8.72 4.94
C ILE A 137 -14.30 9.26 3.51
N ASP A 138 -13.40 8.92 2.62
CA ASP A 138 -13.27 9.56 1.29
C ASP A 138 -13.59 8.64 0.10
N ASP A 139 -14.42 7.64 0.30
CA ASP A 139 -14.88 6.72 -0.76
C ASP A 139 -13.74 6.06 -1.59
N GLU A 140 -12.51 6.08 -1.09
CA GLU A 140 -11.36 5.44 -1.76
C GLU A 140 -11.23 3.97 -1.41
N VAL A 141 -11.62 3.60 -0.20
CA VAL A 141 -11.60 2.23 0.34
C VAL A 141 -13.01 1.76 0.62
N SER A 142 -13.33 0.53 0.24
CA SER A 142 -14.67 -0.04 0.45
C SER A 142 -14.72 -1.13 1.52
N ASP A 143 -13.58 -1.78 1.84
CA ASP A 143 -13.52 -2.86 2.85
C ASP A 143 -12.06 -3.16 3.22
N ILE A 144 -11.86 -3.95 4.30
CA ILE A 144 -10.56 -4.50 4.70
C ILE A 144 -10.62 -6.02 4.73
N PHE A 145 -9.65 -6.65 4.08
CA PHE A 145 -9.47 -8.10 4.06
C PHE A 145 -8.24 -8.50 4.87
N LYS A 146 -8.40 -9.45 5.79
CA LYS A 146 -7.28 -10.01 6.56
C LYS A 146 -6.85 -11.34 5.94
N ILE A 147 -5.56 -11.46 5.67
CA ILE A 147 -4.96 -12.67 5.12
C ILE A 147 -3.77 -13.05 5.99
N GLU A 148 -3.73 -14.30 6.44
CA GLU A 148 -2.60 -14.82 7.21
C GLU A 148 -1.31 -14.78 6.36
N LEU A 149 -0.22 -14.29 6.93
CA LEU A 149 1.05 -14.08 6.22
C LEU A 149 1.52 -15.30 5.41
N PRO A 150 1.58 -16.54 5.95
CA PRO A 150 2.01 -17.70 5.17
C PRO A 150 1.03 -18.07 4.04
N VAL A 151 -0.25 -17.72 4.20
CA VAL A 151 -1.27 -17.96 3.17
C VAL A 151 -1.09 -16.96 2.03
N PHE A 152 -0.87 -15.69 2.35
CA PHE A 152 -0.57 -14.66 1.34
C PHE A 152 0.72 -15.00 0.56
N GLU A 153 1.78 -15.45 1.25
CA GLU A 153 3.02 -15.86 0.59
C GLU A 153 2.78 -16.95 -0.46
N LYS A 154 2.05 -18.01 -0.07
CA LYS A 154 1.73 -19.11 -0.99
C LYS A 154 0.86 -18.67 -2.16
N LEU A 155 -0.07 -17.75 -1.91
CA LEU A 155 -0.92 -17.19 -2.96
C LEU A 155 -0.09 -16.33 -3.93
N TRP A 156 0.82 -15.51 -3.41
CA TRP A 156 1.67 -14.65 -4.21
C TRP A 156 2.69 -15.44 -5.05
N THR A 157 3.24 -16.52 -4.49
CA THR A 157 4.17 -17.43 -5.21
C THR A 157 3.46 -18.47 -6.08
N GLU A 158 2.11 -18.42 -6.16
CA GLU A 158 1.28 -19.37 -6.92
C GLU A 158 1.40 -20.83 -6.47
N GLU A 159 1.89 -21.08 -5.24
CA GLU A 159 1.84 -22.41 -4.62
C GLU A 159 0.41 -22.85 -4.34
N ILE A 160 -0.50 -21.90 -4.12
CA ILE A 160 -1.95 -22.09 -4.05
C ILE A 160 -2.62 -21.15 -5.04
N TYR A 161 -3.66 -21.63 -5.72
CA TYR A 161 -4.34 -20.86 -6.75
C TYR A 161 -5.30 -19.80 -6.16
N SER A 162 -6.03 -20.15 -5.12
CA SER A 162 -7.00 -19.24 -4.50
C SER A 162 -7.28 -19.60 -3.05
N ILE A 163 -7.82 -18.63 -2.32
CA ILE A 163 -8.29 -18.77 -0.93
C ILE A 163 -9.73 -18.29 -0.83
N ASN A 164 -10.47 -18.79 0.16
CA ASN A 164 -11.80 -18.29 0.47
C ASN A 164 -11.73 -17.34 1.68
N ILE A 165 -12.17 -16.10 1.50
CA ILE A 165 -12.30 -15.13 2.58
C ILE A 165 -13.75 -14.65 2.63
N ASN A 166 -14.44 -14.98 3.70
CA ASN A 166 -15.85 -14.58 3.92
C ASN A 166 -16.78 -14.93 2.73
N GLY A 167 -16.56 -16.10 2.08
CA GLY A 167 -17.34 -16.56 0.94
C GLY A 167 -16.88 -16.02 -0.43
N LYS A 168 -15.89 -15.14 -0.47
CA LYS A 168 -15.29 -14.66 -1.72
C LYS A 168 -14.02 -15.46 -2.03
N MET A 169 -13.91 -15.95 -3.27
CA MET A 169 -12.69 -16.58 -3.76
C MET A 169 -11.72 -15.50 -4.21
N ILE A 170 -10.54 -15.49 -3.61
CA ILE A 170 -9.47 -14.53 -3.87
C ILE A 170 -8.28 -15.28 -4.46
N ASN A 171 -7.78 -14.81 -5.58
CA ASN A 171 -6.55 -15.28 -6.21
C ASN A 171 -5.58 -14.10 -6.41
N ARG A 172 -4.42 -14.35 -7.02
CA ARG A 172 -3.40 -13.32 -7.23
C ARG A 172 -3.90 -12.15 -8.08
N ASP A 173 -4.78 -12.39 -9.07
CA ASP A 173 -5.32 -11.36 -9.96
C ASP A 173 -6.28 -10.39 -9.25
N ASN A 174 -6.67 -10.69 -8.02
CA ASN A 174 -7.47 -9.78 -7.21
C ASN A 174 -6.63 -8.73 -6.45
N PHE A 175 -5.31 -8.78 -6.54
CA PHE A 175 -4.42 -7.80 -5.95
C PHE A 175 -3.89 -6.82 -6.98
N VAL A 176 -3.64 -5.58 -6.57
CA VAL A 176 -2.87 -4.63 -7.39
C VAL A 176 -1.55 -5.29 -7.76
N PRO A 177 -1.16 -5.28 -9.05
CA PRO A 177 -0.05 -6.07 -9.56
C PRO A 177 1.32 -5.43 -9.27
N HIS A 178 1.59 -5.18 -7.98
CA HIS A 178 2.90 -4.75 -7.51
C HIS A 178 4.01 -5.69 -7.98
N GLU A 179 5.20 -5.16 -8.17
CA GLU A 179 6.34 -5.99 -8.51
C GLU A 179 6.67 -7.04 -7.44
N ASN A 180 7.15 -8.20 -7.87
CA ASN A 180 7.60 -9.25 -6.96
C ASN A 180 8.74 -8.78 -6.05
N SER A 181 9.61 -7.90 -6.52
CA SER A 181 10.67 -7.25 -5.75
C SER A 181 10.12 -6.45 -4.58
N TYR A 182 9.08 -5.64 -4.83
CA TYR A 182 8.37 -4.85 -3.82
C TYR A 182 7.69 -5.75 -2.76
N ILE A 183 6.86 -6.69 -3.19
CA ILE A 183 6.17 -7.61 -2.25
C ILE A 183 7.16 -8.47 -1.45
N ASN A 184 8.25 -8.94 -2.06
CA ASN A 184 9.29 -9.68 -1.35
C ASN A 184 9.98 -8.81 -0.29
N PHE A 185 10.22 -7.53 -0.58
CA PHE A 185 10.75 -6.58 0.40
C PHE A 185 9.77 -6.43 1.59
N VAL A 186 8.47 -6.24 1.31
CA VAL A 186 7.42 -6.12 2.33
C VAL A 186 7.35 -7.38 3.19
N MET A 187 7.25 -8.56 2.58
CA MET A 187 7.18 -9.83 3.32
C MET A 187 8.40 -10.07 4.21
N LYS A 188 9.60 -9.74 3.70
CA LYS A 188 10.83 -9.82 4.48
C LYS A 188 10.79 -8.86 5.67
N SER A 189 10.33 -7.63 5.46
CA SER A 189 10.20 -6.62 6.51
C SER A 189 9.19 -7.05 7.58
N ILE A 190 8.04 -7.59 7.15
CA ILE A 190 7.03 -8.13 8.08
C ILE A 190 7.64 -9.24 8.95
N LYS A 191 8.34 -10.21 8.36
CA LYS A 191 9.00 -11.28 9.10
C LYS A 191 10.04 -10.76 10.10
N GLN A 192 10.77 -9.72 9.73
CA GLN A 192 11.80 -9.13 10.60
C GLN A 192 11.20 -8.40 11.81
N TYR A 193 10.06 -7.72 11.65
CA TYR A 193 9.53 -6.80 12.65
C TYR A 193 8.26 -7.31 13.34
N ALA A 194 7.54 -8.27 12.77
CA ALA A 194 6.30 -8.80 13.35
C ALA A 194 6.48 -10.07 14.18
N LEU A 195 7.60 -10.77 14.02
CA LEU A 195 7.99 -11.92 14.85
C LEU A 195 8.80 -11.46 16.04
#